data_150c0184e6a77eafc6c5b70a87ffd3e8
#
_entry.id   150c0184e6a77eafc6c5b70a87ffd3e8
#
_cell.length_a   1.000
_cell.length_b   1.000
_cell.length_c   1.000
_cell.angle_alpha   90.00
_cell.angle_beta   90.00
_cell.angle_gamma   90.00
#
_symmetry.space_group_name_H-M   'P 1'
#
loop_
_entity.id
_entity.type
_entity.pdbx_description
1 polymer ?
#
loop_
_entity_poly.entity_id
_entity_poly.type
_entity_poly.pdbx_seq_one_letter_code
_entity_poly.pdbx_strand_id
1 'polypeptide(L)'
;SKKIAIVFVRASPIMEFLTGIMIAILIYVSAKLVANNELEVSNFFSFLAAMMLAYQPVRSLATLNIAIQQGLAASKVVLPIIDSSPEIKDKLNAKDMVISEGRITFDNVHFNYINEKTKVLNSINLDIPGKKMTALVGLSGAGKTTILNLIPRFYNINNGDIKIDNQSIYDS
;
A
#
# COMPACT_ATOMS: atom_id res chain seq x y z
N SER A 1 -4.19 9.29 12.88
CA SER A 1 -5.40 10.05 13.17
C SER A 1 -5.37 10.64 14.58
N LYS A 2 -6.04 11.79 14.81
CA LYS A 2 -6.00 12.58 16.08
C LYS A 2 -6.29 11.75 17.34
N LYS A 3 -7.19 10.77 17.29
CA LYS A 3 -7.54 9.93 18.45
C LYS A 3 -6.37 9.10 18.98
N ILE A 4 -5.55 8.55 18.10
CA ILE A 4 -4.38 7.76 18.48
C ILE A 4 -3.31 8.66 19.13
N ALA A 5 -3.06 9.85 18.58
CA ALA A 5 -2.13 10.82 19.16
C ALA A 5 -2.55 11.26 20.57
N ILE A 6 -3.84 11.47 20.81
CA ILE A 6 -4.37 11.86 22.13
C ILE A 6 -4.17 10.75 23.17
N VAL A 7 -4.39 9.50 22.79
CA VAL A 7 -4.15 8.34 23.68
C VAL A 7 -2.68 8.26 24.07
N PHE A 8 -1.76 8.49 23.12
CA PHE A 8 -0.33 8.48 23.37
C PHE A 8 0.13 9.60 24.30
N VAL A 9 -0.31 10.83 24.03
CA VAL A 9 0.07 11.99 24.85
C VAL A 9 -0.43 11.85 26.30
N ARG A 10 -1.56 11.18 26.51
CA ARG A 10 -2.11 10.95 27.86
C ARG A 10 -1.53 9.72 28.55
N ALA A 11 -1.10 8.70 27.81
CA ALA A 11 -0.57 7.47 28.40
C ALA A 11 0.76 7.71 29.14
N SER A 12 1.65 8.54 28.62
CA SER A 12 2.94 8.82 29.24
C SER A 12 2.83 9.45 30.63
N PRO A 13 2.07 10.55 30.85
CA PRO A 13 1.90 11.13 32.17
C PRO A 13 1.22 10.20 33.18
N ILE A 14 0.26 9.39 32.73
CA ILE A 14 -0.43 8.43 33.59
C ILE A 14 0.54 7.34 34.06
N MET A 15 1.37 6.82 33.15
CA MET A 15 2.38 5.82 33.47
C MET A 15 3.44 6.39 34.45
N GLU A 16 3.89 7.64 34.25
CA GLU A 16 4.82 8.31 35.16
C GLU A 16 4.22 8.52 36.53
N PHE A 17 2.96 8.93 36.63
CA PHE A 17 2.24 9.12 37.90
C PHE A 17 2.05 7.78 38.64
N LEU A 18 1.64 6.70 37.96
CA LEU A 18 1.52 5.38 38.56
C LEU A 18 2.87 4.85 39.04
N THR A 19 3.93 5.05 38.27
CA THR A 19 5.28 4.66 38.64
C THR A 19 5.74 5.45 39.87
N GLY A 20 5.47 6.75 39.95
CA GLY A 20 5.77 7.58 41.09
C GLY A 20 5.08 7.10 42.37
N ILE A 21 3.78 6.75 42.28
CA ILE A 21 3.04 6.17 43.41
C ILE A 21 3.66 4.85 43.87
N MET A 22 3.99 3.97 42.92
CA MET A 22 4.61 2.67 43.21
C MET A 22 5.96 2.85 43.94
N ILE A 23 6.79 3.76 43.47
CA ILE A 23 8.09 4.07 44.09
C ILE A 23 7.87 4.63 45.52
N ALA A 24 6.92 5.53 45.71
CA ALA A 24 6.61 6.09 47.02
C ALA A 24 6.16 5.02 48.02
N ILE A 25 5.29 4.10 47.61
CA ILE A 25 4.86 2.96 48.42
C ILE A 25 6.05 2.05 48.78
N LEU A 26 6.88 1.74 47.83
CA LEU A 26 8.06 0.89 48.06
C LEU A 26 9.04 1.54 49.04
N ILE A 27 9.33 2.83 48.89
CA ILE A 27 10.17 3.58 49.86
C ILE A 27 9.56 3.54 51.25
N TYR A 28 8.27 3.78 51.36
CA TYR A 28 7.60 3.77 52.67
C TYR A 28 7.63 2.40 53.36
N VAL A 29 7.33 1.33 52.63
CA VAL A 29 7.37 -0.05 53.15
C VAL A 29 8.81 -0.44 53.52
N SER A 30 9.80 -0.15 52.66
CA SER A 30 11.20 -0.47 52.90
C SER A 30 11.76 0.31 54.09
N ALA A 31 11.38 1.58 54.25
CA ALA A 31 11.80 2.37 55.43
C ALA A 31 11.25 1.76 56.77
N LYS A 32 10.01 1.24 56.76
CA LYS A 32 9.49 0.50 57.90
C LYS A 32 10.25 -0.78 58.19
N LEU A 33 10.60 -1.58 57.17
CA LEU A 33 11.37 -2.80 57.35
C LEU A 33 12.79 -2.52 57.86
N VAL A 34 13.43 -1.46 57.42
CA VAL A 34 14.72 -1.02 57.92
C VAL A 34 14.62 -0.55 59.38
N ALA A 35 13.55 0.22 59.73
CA ALA A 35 13.35 0.69 61.11
C ALA A 35 13.09 -0.47 62.08
N ASN A 36 12.51 -1.57 61.63
CA ASN A 36 12.28 -2.78 62.41
C ASN A 36 13.50 -3.73 62.45
N ASN A 37 14.64 -3.36 61.83
CA ASN A 37 15.81 -4.22 61.65
C ASN A 37 15.53 -5.52 60.86
N GLU A 38 14.50 -5.55 60.07
CA GLU A 38 14.14 -6.69 59.17
C GLU A 38 14.84 -6.60 57.83
N LEU A 39 15.39 -5.44 57.44
CA LEU A 39 16.09 -5.19 56.18
C LEU A 39 17.33 -4.32 56.44
N GLU A 40 18.46 -4.74 55.87
CA GLU A 40 19.67 -3.91 55.86
C GLU A 40 19.53 -2.74 54.89
N VAL A 41 20.09 -1.59 55.26
CA VAL A 41 20.09 -0.37 54.45
C VAL A 41 20.74 -0.59 53.08
N SER A 42 21.81 -1.40 53.02
CA SER A 42 22.51 -1.79 51.80
C SER A 42 21.62 -2.50 50.79
N ASN A 43 20.78 -3.42 51.29
CA ASN A 43 19.83 -4.19 50.43
C ASN A 43 18.73 -3.28 49.90
N PHE A 44 18.30 -2.29 50.65
CA PHE A 44 17.34 -1.28 50.17
C PHE A 44 17.89 -0.47 49.00
N PHE A 45 19.10 0.05 49.09
CA PHE A 45 19.71 0.81 48.00
C PHE A 45 19.99 -0.06 46.77
N SER A 46 20.40 -1.31 46.95
CA SER A 46 20.58 -2.28 45.86
C SER A 46 19.28 -2.57 45.14
N PHE A 47 18.19 -2.77 45.87
CA PHE A 47 16.84 -2.96 45.30
C PHE A 47 16.37 -1.73 44.52
N LEU A 48 16.55 -0.54 45.08
CA LEU A 48 16.18 0.72 44.43
C LEU A 48 16.95 0.91 43.11
N ALA A 49 18.26 0.65 43.12
CA ALA A 49 19.07 0.71 41.90
C ALA A 49 18.63 -0.31 40.85
N ALA A 50 18.36 -1.55 41.24
CA ALA A 50 17.85 -2.58 40.32
C ALA A 50 16.50 -2.19 39.71
N MET A 51 15.60 -1.61 40.50
CA MET A 51 14.29 -1.15 40.02
C MET A 51 14.43 0.01 39.03
N MET A 52 15.30 0.98 39.30
CA MET A 52 15.61 2.06 38.35
C MET A 52 16.20 1.55 37.04
N LEU A 53 17.09 0.56 37.10
CA LEU A 53 17.66 -0.07 35.89
C LEU A 53 16.60 -0.87 35.10
N ALA A 54 15.66 -1.51 35.79
CA ALA A 54 14.58 -2.28 35.15
C ALA A 54 13.51 -1.39 34.49
N TYR A 55 13.39 -0.13 34.91
CA TYR A 55 12.38 0.80 34.39
C TYR A 55 12.55 1.07 32.88
N GLN A 56 13.77 1.28 32.43
CA GLN A 56 14.07 1.57 31.02
C GLN A 56 13.63 0.44 30.06
N PRO A 57 14.01 -0.83 30.27
CA PRO A 57 13.56 -1.91 29.39
C PRO A 57 12.04 -2.11 29.42
N VAL A 58 11.37 -1.93 30.56
CA VAL A 58 9.91 -2.01 30.64
C VAL A 58 9.24 -0.93 29.79
N ARG A 59 9.75 0.31 29.86
CA ARG A 59 9.25 1.42 29.01
C ARG A 59 9.50 1.15 27.53
N SER A 60 10.66 0.58 27.18
CA SER A 60 10.97 0.23 25.80
C SER A 60 10.04 -0.84 25.23
N LEU A 61 9.66 -1.84 26.01
CA LEU A 61 8.68 -2.87 25.63
C LEU A 61 7.31 -2.25 25.34
N ALA A 62 6.88 -1.27 26.15
CA ALA A 62 5.60 -0.58 25.91
C ALA A 62 5.60 0.18 24.57
N THR A 63 6.72 0.79 24.18
CA THR A 63 6.84 1.52 22.91
C THR A 63 7.03 0.59 21.69
N LEU A 64 7.57 -0.60 21.91
CA LEU A 64 7.85 -1.58 20.85
C LEU A 64 6.55 -2.05 20.15
N ASN A 65 5.49 -2.26 20.91
CA ASN A 65 4.18 -2.62 20.34
C ASN A 65 3.70 -1.59 19.32
N ILE A 66 3.95 -0.32 19.59
CA ILE A 66 3.57 0.78 18.70
C ILE A 66 4.38 0.75 17.42
N ALA A 67 5.69 0.58 17.53
CA ALA A 67 6.57 0.48 16.37
C ALA A 67 6.18 -0.70 15.47
N ILE A 68 5.84 -1.85 16.07
CA ILE A 68 5.34 -3.02 15.33
C ILE A 68 4.02 -2.69 14.61
N GLN A 69 3.06 -2.06 15.26
CA GLN A 69 1.79 -1.69 14.63
C GLN A 69 1.98 -0.70 13.47
N GLN A 70 2.89 0.26 13.62
CA GLN A 70 3.24 1.18 12.55
C GLN A 70 3.92 0.46 11.36
N GLY A 71 4.85 -0.44 11.65
CA GLY A 71 5.52 -1.27 10.64
C GLY A 71 4.52 -2.15 9.88
N LEU A 72 3.60 -2.81 10.58
CA LEU A 72 2.54 -3.62 9.96
C LEU A 72 1.59 -2.76 9.10
N ALA A 73 1.24 -1.56 9.55
CA ALA A 73 0.40 -0.65 8.76
C ALA A 73 1.10 -0.19 7.47
N ALA A 74 2.40 0.11 7.54
CA ALA A 74 3.19 0.45 6.36
C ALA A 74 3.33 -0.74 5.41
N SER A 75 3.61 -1.94 5.92
CA SER A 75 3.73 -3.16 5.13
C SER A 75 2.44 -3.50 4.37
N LYS A 76 1.27 -3.30 4.98
CA LYS A 76 -0.04 -3.50 4.31
C LYS A 76 -0.25 -2.62 3.09
N VAL A 77 0.43 -1.49 3.00
CA VAL A 77 0.34 -0.58 1.84
C VAL A 77 1.41 -0.92 0.80
N VAL A 78 2.62 -1.23 1.23
CA VAL A 78 3.78 -1.44 0.36
C VAL A 78 3.76 -2.84 -0.28
N LEU A 79 3.48 -3.89 0.49
CA LEU A 79 3.53 -5.27 -0.02
C LEU A 79 2.59 -5.51 -1.22
N PRO A 80 1.32 -5.07 -1.22
CA PRO A 80 0.46 -5.24 -2.39
C PRO A 80 0.99 -4.56 -3.65
N ILE A 81 1.75 -3.47 -3.52
CA ILE A 81 2.36 -2.78 -4.67
C ILE A 81 3.53 -3.61 -5.22
N ILE A 82 4.37 -4.16 -4.34
CA ILE A 82 5.50 -5.02 -4.74
C ILE A 82 4.99 -6.32 -5.36
N ASP A 83 3.95 -6.91 -4.77
CA ASP A 83 3.37 -8.18 -5.22
C ASP A 83 2.43 -8.00 -6.43
N SER A 84 2.13 -6.74 -6.82
CA SER A 84 1.29 -6.49 -7.98
C SER A 84 2.00 -6.95 -9.26
N SER A 85 1.39 -7.88 -9.96
CA SER A 85 1.85 -8.26 -11.28
C SER A 85 1.21 -7.34 -12.34
N PRO A 86 1.95 -6.86 -13.35
CA PRO A 86 1.37 -6.13 -14.45
C PRO A 86 0.25 -6.94 -15.10
N GLU A 87 -0.91 -6.32 -15.28
CA GLU A 87 -2.07 -6.95 -15.93
C GLU A 87 -1.81 -7.18 -17.42
N ILE A 88 -1.02 -6.28 -18.02
CA ILE A 88 -0.60 -6.36 -19.42
C ILE A 88 0.83 -6.89 -19.46
N LYS A 89 0.98 -8.05 -20.06
CA LYS A 89 2.27 -8.72 -20.29
C LYS A 89 2.36 -9.16 -21.72
N ASP A 90 3.54 -9.10 -22.27
CA ASP A 90 3.82 -9.67 -23.58
C ASP A 90 3.79 -11.20 -23.50
N LYS A 91 3.44 -11.84 -24.61
CA LYS A 91 3.51 -13.30 -24.71
C LYS A 91 4.97 -13.75 -24.67
N LEU A 92 5.24 -14.96 -24.16
CA LEU A 92 6.60 -15.53 -24.08
C LEU A 92 7.33 -15.58 -25.42
N ASN A 93 6.60 -15.60 -26.54
CA ASN A 93 7.14 -15.64 -27.91
C ASN A 93 6.73 -14.38 -28.69
N ALA A 94 6.49 -13.26 -28.02
CA ALA A 94 6.20 -11.99 -28.67
C ALA A 94 7.34 -11.62 -29.63
N LYS A 95 6.99 -11.10 -30.80
CA LYS A 95 7.95 -10.66 -31.83
C LYS A 95 7.93 -9.14 -31.89
N ASP A 96 9.09 -8.57 -32.19
CA ASP A 96 9.17 -7.13 -32.43
C ASP A 96 8.25 -6.73 -33.59
N MET A 97 7.40 -5.75 -33.36
CA MET A 97 6.50 -5.23 -34.39
C MET A 97 7.26 -4.40 -35.42
N VAL A 98 7.07 -4.70 -36.70
CA VAL A 98 7.67 -3.94 -37.80
C VAL A 98 6.60 -3.02 -38.39
N ILE A 99 6.71 -1.73 -38.11
CA ILE A 99 5.78 -0.71 -38.63
C ILE A 99 6.33 -0.14 -39.95
N SER A 100 5.56 -0.27 -41.03
CA SER A 100 5.91 0.23 -42.38
C SER A 100 5.05 1.43 -42.78
N GLU A 101 3.74 1.29 -42.75
CA GLU A 101 2.77 2.32 -43.16
C GLU A 101 2.04 2.92 -41.97
N GLY A 102 1.90 2.17 -40.86
CA GLY A 102 1.15 2.57 -39.67
C GLY A 102 -0.38 2.53 -39.87
N ARG A 103 -0.86 1.61 -40.75
CA ARG A 103 -2.31 1.36 -40.89
C ARG A 103 -2.80 0.60 -39.69
N ILE A 104 -3.91 1.08 -39.05
CA ILE A 104 -4.49 0.46 -37.87
C ILE A 104 -5.88 -0.08 -38.20
N THR A 105 -6.11 -1.35 -37.88
CA THR A 105 -7.39 -2.02 -38.07
C THR A 105 -7.94 -2.55 -36.77
N PHE A 106 -9.22 -2.24 -36.47
CA PHE A 106 -10.00 -2.85 -35.40
C PHE A 106 -10.93 -3.85 -36.05
N ASP A 107 -10.89 -5.10 -35.62
CA ASP A 107 -11.68 -6.19 -36.16
C ASP A 107 -12.58 -6.74 -35.06
N ASN A 108 -13.88 -6.45 -35.15
CA ASN A 108 -14.92 -6.89 -34.23
C ASN A 108 -14.57 -6.67 -32.75
N VAL A 109 -14.02 -5.50 -32.41
CA VAL A 109 -13.48 -5.19 -31.08
C VAL A 109 -14.60 -4.93 -30.09
N HIS A 110 -14.56 -5.67 -28.97
CA HIS A 110 -15.38 -5.48 -27.79
C HIS A 110 -14.52 -5.08 -26.62
N PHE A 111 -14.95 -4.05 -25.89
CA PHE A 111 -14.20 -3.59 -24.71
C PHE A 111 -15.13 -2.98 -23.65
N ASN A 112 -14.84 -3.31 -22.38
CA ASN A 112 -15.33 -2.61 -21.19
C ASN A 112 -14.25 -2.51 -20.12
N TYR A 113 -14.29 -1.43 -19.36
CA TYR A 113 -13.43 -1.28 -18.20
C TYR A 113 -13.84 -2.23 -17.07
N ILE A 114 -12.90 -2.72 -16.29
CA ILE A 114 -13.09 -3.77 -15.27
C ILE A 114 -14.22 -3.45 -14.27
N ASN A 115 -14.46 -2.17 -13.97
CA ASN A 115 -15.46 -1.74 -12.99
C ASN A 115 -16.79 -1.25 -13.62
N GLU A 116 -16.95 -1.31 -14.94
CA GLU A 116 -18.15 -0.82 -15.61
C GLU A 116 -18.97 -1.98 -16.15
N LYS A 117 -20.27 -2.01 -15.77
CA LYS A 117 -21.23 -3.01 -16.27
C LYS A 117 -21.68 -2.74 -17.72
N THR A 118 -21.45 -1.54 -18.22
CA THR A 118 -21.82 -1.12 -19.58
C THR A 118 -20.67 -1.32 -20.55
N LYS A 119 -20.96 -1.94 -21.68
CA LYS A 119 -20.00 -2.10 -22.77
C LYS A 119 -19.66 -0.72 -23.36
N VAL A 120 -18.40 -0.34 -23.32
CA VAL A 120 -17.91 0.93 -23.87
C VAL A 120 -17.74 0.83 -25.38
N LEU A 121 -17.19 -0.29 -25.86
CA LEU A 121 -17.10 -0.60 -27.30
C LEU A 121 -17.82 -1.93 -27.56
N ASN A 122 -18.66 -1.96 -28.57
CA ASN A 122 -19.43 -3.13 -28.93
C ASN A 122 -19.31 -3.41 -30.44
N SER A 123 -18.54 -4.44 -30.80
CA SER A 123 -18.34 -4.86 -32.19
C SER A 123 -17.82 -3.74 -33.09
N ILE A 124 -16.77 -3.04 -32.66
CA ILE A 124 -16.20 -1.95 -33.44
C ILE A 124 -15.32 -2.51 -34.56
N ASN A 125 -15.64 -2.10 -35.78
CA ASN A 125 -14.83 -2.31 -36.96
C ASN A 125 -14.37 -0.95 -37.47
N LEU A 126 -13.06 -0.72 -37.51
CA LEU A 126 -12.48 0.55 -37.90
C LEU A 126 -11.20 0.33 -38.69
N ASP A 127 -11.04 1.05 -39.78
CA ASP A 127 -9.84 1.06 -40.60
C ASP A 127 -9.27 2.48 -40.65
N ILE A 128 -8.11 2.67 -40.05
CA ILE A 128 -7.39 3.93 -40.00
C ILE A 128 -6.21 3.83 -40.97
N PRO A 129 -6.22 4.58 -42.08
CA PRO A 129 -5.16 4.53 -43.07
C PRO A 129 -3.84 5.08 -42.49
N GLY A 130 -2.75 4.41 -42.82
CA GLY A 130 -1.42 4.87 -42.44
C GLY A 130 -1.02 6.16 -43.17
N LYS A 131 0.01 6.85 -42.66
CA LYS A 131 0.59 8.07 -43.24
C LYS A 131 -0.42 9.20 -43.48
N LYS A 132 -1.59 9.18 -42.84
CA LYS A 132 -2.66 10.18 -42.94
C LYS A 132 -3.14 10.61 -41.57
N MET A 133 -3.63 11.84 -41.50
CA MET A 133 -4.31 12.34 -40.30
C MET A 133 -5.77 11.86 -40.34
N THR A 134 -6.18 11.17 -39.26
CA THR A 134 -7.57 10.72 -39.09
C THR A 134 -8.13 11.33 -37.81
N ALA A 135 -9.32 11.93 -37.86
CA ALA A 135 -10.00 12.49 -36.72
C ALA A 135 -11.17 11.60 -36.27
N LEU A 136 -11.23 11.28 -34.97
CA LEU A 136 -12.37 10.61 -34.36
C LEU A 136 -13.33 11.67 -33.82
N VAL A 137 -14.51 11.76 -34.41
CA VAL A 137 -15.56 12.72 -34.01
C VAL A 137 -16.78 12.02 -33.44
N GLY A 138 -17.48 12.65 -32.52
CA GLY A 138 -18.68 12.10 -31.89
C GLY A 138 -18.98 12.75 -30.54
N LEU A 139 -20.12 12.39 -29.94
CA LEU A 139 -20.58 12.90 -28.65
C LEU A 139 -19.61 12.53 -27.51
N SER A 140 -19.68 13.28 -26.38
CA SER A 140 -18.95 12.89 -25.17
C SER A 140 -19.43 11.51 -24.70
N GLY A 141 -18.48 10.66 -24.29
CA GLY A 141 -18.80 9.27 -23.89
C GLY A 141 -18.94 8.25 -25.04
N ALA A 142 -18.76 8.65 -26.30
CA ALA A 142 -18.86 7.73 -27.45
C ALA A 142 -17.66 6.76 -27.62
N GLY A 143 -16.74 6.65 -26.64
CA GLY A 143 -15.62 5.72 -26.68
C GLY A 143 -14.38 6.19 -27.46
N LYS A 144 -14.32 7.45 -27.91
CA LYS A 144 -13.18 7.98 -28.70
C LYS A 144 -11.85 7.83 -27.98
N THR A 145 -11.77 8.28 -26.72
CA THR A 145 -10.57 8.15 -25.91
C THR A 145 -10.22 6.69 -25.64
N THR A 146 -11.22 5.84 -25.49
CA THR A 146 -11.02 4.39 -25.34
C THR A 146 -10.36 3.78 -26.56
N ILE A 147 -10.81 4.12 -27.78
CA ILE A 147 -10.17 3.66 -29.03
C ILE A 147 -8.70 4.08 -29.06
N LEU A 148 -8.38 5.35 -28.72
CA LEU A 148 -6.99 5.83 -28.69
C LEU A 148 -6.14 5.10 -27.63
N ASN A 149 -6.70 4.75 -26.47
CA ASN A 149 -5.98 4.05 -25.42
C ASN A 149 -5.78 2.55 -25.72
N LEU A 150 -6.57 1.96 -26.58
CA LEU A 150 -6.42 0.56 -26.99
C LEU A 150 -5.29 0.37 -28.02
N ILE A 151 -4.97 1.36 -28.85
CA ILE A 151 -3.90 1.29 -29.85
C ILE A 151 -2.53 1.00 -29.20
N PRO A 152 -2.07 1.76 -28.16
CA PRO A 152 -0.83 1.46 -27.46
C PRO A 152 -0.98 0.32 -26.44
N ARG A 153 -2.09 -0.41 -26.45
CA ARG A 153 -2.38 -1.52 -25.55
C ARG A 153 -2.32 -1.15 -24.05
N PHE A 154 -2.87 0.02 -23.67
CA PHE A 154 -3.01 0.34 -22.25
C PHE A 154 -4.05 -0.54 -21.55
N TYR A 155 -4.90 -1.21 -22.31
CA TYR A 155 -5.90 -2.18 -21.84
C TYR A 155 -5.96 -3.35 -22.81
N ASN A 156 -6.27 -4.55 -22.30
CA ASN A 156 -6.58 -5.70 -23.14
C ASN A 156 -8.07 -5.66 -23.52
N ILE A 157 -8.37 -6.00 -24.79
CA ILE A 157 -9.76 -6.12 -25.26
C ILE A 157 -10.43 -7.39 -24.73
N ASN A 158 -11.76 -7.39 -24.67
CA ASN A 158 -12.51 -8.58 -24.27
C ASN A 158 -12.68 -9.57 -25.43
N ASN A 159 -12.81 -9.07 -26.68
CA ASN A 159 -12.94 -9.89 -27.87
C ASN A 159 -12.59 -9.06 -29.12
N GLY A 160 -12.23 -9.72 -30.22
CA GLY A 160 -11.79 -9.09 -31.44
C GLY A 160 -10.28 -9.06 -31.60
N ASP A 161 -9.78 -8.22 -32.51
CA ASP A 161 -8.34 -8.00 -32.71
C ASP A 161 -8.06 -6.56 -33.12
N ILE A 162 -6.87 -6.07 -32.75
CA ILE A 162 -6.35 -4.77 -33.21
C ILE A 162 -5.01 -5.04 -33.87
N LYS A 163 -4.88 -4.56 -35.11
CA LYS A 163 -3.67 -4.79 -35.92
C LYS A 163 -3.04 -3.49 -36.36
N ILE A 164 -1.73 -3.46 -36.39
CA ILE A 164 -0.90 -2.42 -37.03
C ILE A 164 -0.16 -3.07 -38.18
N ASP A 165 -0.37 -2.57 -39.40
CA ASP A 165 0.20 -3.15 -40.64
C ASP A 165 0.01 -4.68 -40.73
N ASN A 166 -1.23 -5.15 -40.42
CA ASN A 166 -1.64 -6.55 -40.39
C ASN A 166 -1.00 -7.41 -39.29
N GLN A 167 -0.23 -6.83 -38.37
CA GLN A 167 0.35 -7.51 -37.21
C GLN A 167 -0.53 -7.23 -35.98
N SER A 168 -0.99 -8.29 -35.27
CA SER A 168 -1.77 -8.12 -34.05
C SER A 168 -0.91 -7.52 -32.93
N ILE A 169 -1.43 -6.50 -32.23
CA ILE A 169 -0.76 -5.89 -31.07
C ILE A 169 -0.71 -6.83 -29.86
N TYR A 170 -1.35 -8.00 -29.93
CA TYR A 170 -1.37 -9.00 -28.86
C TYR A 170 -0.34 -10.12 -29.08
N ASP A 171 0.28 -10.17 -30.27
CA ASP A 171 1.29 -11.16 -30.64
C ASP A 171 2.71 -10.55 -30.74
N SER A 172 2.78 -9.25 -30.51
CA SER A 172 4.00 -8.44 -30.53
C SER A 172 4.40 -8.04 -29.14
#